data_37e2975a565070bce1ef6f6a92243dae
#
_entry.id   37e2975a565070bce1ef6f6a92243dae
#
_cell.length_a   1.000
_cell.length_b   1.000
_cell.length_c   1.000
_cell.angle_alpha   90.00
_cell.angle_beta   90.00
_cell.angle_gamma   90.00
#
_symmetry.space_group_name_H-M   'P 1'
#
loop_
_entity.id
_entity.type
_entity.pdbx_description
1 polymer ?
#
loop_
_entity_poly.entity_id
_entity_poly.type
_entity_poly.pdbx_seq_one_letter_code
_entity_poly.pdbx_strand_id
1 'polypeptide(L)'
;MSDAPYTGLRYDEMPSLWDGFANLVRPGLGLTAFGANVMNMPPDYETKAHAESDSGQEELYVALEGSGAVLIGEERERVALDPERAVRVAPTTSRILASGPGGMRVLIIGGVPGQAYAAPEWSSGEAAS
;
A
#
# COMPACT_ATOMS: atom_id res chain seq x y z
N MET A 1 -0.67 21.08 -7.98
CA MET A 1 0.05 20.14 -8.83
C MET A 1 1.39 20.73 -9.25
N SER A 2 2.40 19.93 -9.23
CA SER A 2 3.76 20.39 -9.57
C SER A 2 4.03 20.20 -11.06
N ASP A 3 4.65 21.24 -11.67
CA ASP A 3 5.14 21.15 -13.06
C ASP A 3 6.61 20.74 -13.11
N ALA A 4 7.21 20.44 -11.95
CA ALA A 4 8.59 20.01 -11.89
C ALA A 4 8.77 18.64 -12.54
N PRO A 5 9.92 18.40 -13.22
CA PRO A 5 10.16 17.09 -13.82
C PRO A 5 10.41 15.97 -12.80
N TYR A 6 10.58 16.31 -11.53
CA TYR A 6 10.76 15.33 -10.47
C TYR A 6 10.30 15.89 -9.13
N THR A 7 10.00 15.00 -8.20
CA THR A 7 9.73 15.34 -6.80
C THR A 7 10.39 14.31 -5.91
N GLY A 8 10.81 14.75 -4.73
CA GLY A 8 11.36 13.86 -3.72
C GLY A 8 11.00 14.39 -2.34
N LEU A 9 10.44 13.53 -1.49
CA LEU A 9 10.04 13.87 -0.14
C LEU A 9 10.36 12.73 0.80
N ARG A 10 10.49 13.05 2.08
CA ARG A 10 10.46 12.04 3.12
C ARG A 10 9.04 11.49 3.21
N TYR A 11 8.90 10.22 3.56
CA TYR A 11 7.57 9.65 3.69
C TYR A 11 6.72 10.39 4.74
N ASP A 12 7.36 10.86 5.82
CA ASP A 12 6.65 11.57 6.88
C ASP A 12 6.27 13.01 6.53
N GLU A 13 6.70 13.50 5.37
CA GLU A 13 6.28 14.79 4.83
C GLU A 13 5.09 14.67 3.89
N MET A 14 4.69 13.45 3.55
CA MET A 14 3.56 13.20 2.66
C MET A 14 2.25 13.25 3.44
N PRO A 15 1.11 13.48 2.76
CA PRO A 15 -0.20 13.36 3.42
C PRO A 15 -0.33 12.00 4.09
N SER A 16 -1.01 11.96 5.22
CA SER A 16 -1.15 10.70 5.95
C SER A 16 -2.60 10.44 6.34
N LEU A 17 -2.91 9.18 6.60
CA LEU A 17 -4.21 8.75 7.11
C LEU A 17 -4.00 7.94 8.38
N TRP A 18 -5.05 7.89 9.21
CA TRP A 18 -5.08 7.06 10.40
C TRP A 18 -3.91 7.34 11.34
N ASP A 19 -3.71 8.64 11.61
CA ASP A 19 -2.70 9.12 12.57
C ASP A 19 -1.30 8.62 12.22
N GLY A 20 -0.93 8.70 10.93
CA GLY A 20 0.40 8.33 10.47
C GLY A 20 0.58 6.86 10.14
N PHE A 21 -0.47 6.05 10.26
CA PHE A 21 -0.39 4.65 9.89
C PHE A 21 -0.08 4.50 8.38
N ALA A 22 -0.67 5.35 7.55
CA ALA A 22 -0.44 5.33 6.11
C ALA A 22 0.12 6.67 5.65
N ASN A 23 1.19 6.63 4.84
CA ASN A 23 1.70 7.80 4.14
C ASN A 23 1.30 7.68 2.67
N LEU A 24 0.63 8.70 2.15
CA LEU A 24 0.08 8.67 0.79
C LEU A 24 1.14 9.14 -0.20
N VAL A 25 1.81 8.20 -0.83
CA VAL A 25 2.95 8.48 -1.71
C VAL A 25 2.49 9.13 -3.01
N ARG A 26 1.40 8.61 -3.61
CA ARG A 26 0.92 9.13 -4.89
C ARG A 26 0.61 10.64 -4.83
N PRO A 27 -0.28 11.10 -3.93
CA PRO A 27 -0.55 12.54 -3.89
C PRO A 27 0.62 13.34 -3.34
N GLY A 28 1.41 12.76 -2.44
CA GLY A 28 2.58 13.45 -1.88
C GLY A 28 3.61 13.81 -2.94
N LEU A 29 3.89 12.91 -3.85
CA LEU A 29 4.87 13.13 -4.91
C LEU A 29 4.26 13.71 -6.19
N GLY A 30 2.93 13.74 -6.31
CA GLY A 30 2.28 14.11 -7.56
C GLY A 30 2.34 13.00 -8.61
N LEU A 31 2.44 11.76 -8.15
CA LEU A 31 2.50 10.59 -9.02
C LEU A 31 1.09 10.34 -9.60
N THR A 32 0.99 10.06 -10.89
CA THR A 32 -0.31 9.92 -11.56
C THR A 32 -0.55 8.55 -12.19
N ALA A 33 0.50 7.77 -12.41
CA ALA A 33 0.41 6.56 -13.21
C ALA A 33 -0.12 5.35 -12.42
N PHE A 34 0.04 5.33 -11.10
CA PHE A 34 -0.41 4.21 -10.25
C PHE A 34 -0.55 4.70 -8.81
N GLY A 35 -1.24 3.91 -7.99
CA GLY A 35 -1.38 4.18 -6.57
C GLY A 35 -0.17 3.70 -5.80
N ALA A 36 0.21 4.43 -4.76
CA ALA A 36 1.31 4.03 -3.91
C ALA A 36 1.10 4.61 -2.51
N ASN A 37 1.26 3.75 -1.51
CA ASN A 37 1.15 4.13 -0.10
C ASN A 37 2.21 3.39 0.70
N VAL A 38 2.65 3.99 1.80
CA VAL A 38 3.48 3.30 2.77
C VAL A 38 2.64 3.07 4.02
N MET A 39 2.58 1.82 4.48
CA MET A 39 1.92 1.46 5.74
C MET A 39 2.99 1.25 6.79
N ASN A 40 2.80 1.89 7.95
CA ASN A 40 3.73 1.81 9.09
C ASN A 40 3.08 0.90 10.14
N MET A 41 3.33 -0.39 10.05
CA MET A 41 2.65 -1.38 10.88
C MET A 41 3.41 -1.64 12.17
N PRO A 42 2.72 -1.51 13.32
CA PRO A 42 3.34 -1.87 14.58
C PRO A 42 3.56 -3.38 14.69
N PRO A 43 4.30 -3.84 15.72
CA PRO A 43 4.51 -5.28 15.90
C PRO A 43 3.21 -6.08 16.02
N ASP A 44 3.20 -7.24 15.42
CA ASP A 44 2.12 -8.23 15.54
C ASP A 44 0.73 -7.69 15.19
N TYR A 45 0.66 -6.87 14.16
CA TYR A 45 -0.57 -6.23 13.71
C TYR A 45 -1.11 -6.92 12.46
N GLU A 46 -2.45 -7.04 12.36
CA GLU A 46 -3.11 -7.52 11.15
C GLU A 46 -4.12 -6.49 10.69
N THR A 47 -4.11 -6.20 9.38
CA THR A 47 -5.15 -5.35 8.78
C THR A 47 -6.44 -6.15 8.65
N LYS A 48 -7.54 -5.48 8.34
CA LYS A 48 -8.78 -6.16 8.01
C LYS A 48 -8.64 -6.87 6.68
N ALA A 49 -9.32 -8.00 6.54
CA ALA A 49 -9.37 -8.70 5.25
C ALA A 49 -10.12 -7.84 4.24
N HIS A 50 -9.57 -7.73 3.04
CA HIS A 50 -10.23 -7.00 1.96
C HIS A 50 -9.78 -7.52 0.60
N ALA A 51 -10.57 -7.22 -0.42
CA ALA A 51 -10.22 -7.45 -1.81
C ALA A 51 -10.43 -6.14 -2.57
N GLU A 52 -9.85 -6.05 -3.74
CA GLU A 52 -9.96 -4.86 -4.59
C GLU A 52 -10.91 -5.10 -5.77
N SER A 53 -11.95 -5.91 -5.54
CA SER A 53 -12.91 -6.26 -6.60
C SER A 53 -13.60 -5.03 -7.18
N ASP A 54 -13.89 -4.04 -6.33
CA ASP A 54 -14.59 -2.82 -6.78
C ASP A 54 -13.69 -1.92 -7.63
N SER A 55 -12.43 -1.79 -7.25
CA SER A 55 -11.49 -0.94 -7.98
C SER A 55 -10.84 -1.67 -9.14
N GLY A 56 -10.78 -2.99 -9.08
CA GLY A 56 -10.06 -3.81 -10.06
C GLY A 56 -8.55 -3.71 -9.96
N GLN A 57 -8.03 -3.16 -8.87
CA GLN A 57 -6.59 -2.97 -8.73
C GLN A 57 -5.84 -4.25 -8.39
N GLU A 58 -4.79 -4.49 -9.16
CA GLU A 58 -3.76 -5.46 -8.80
C GLU A 58 -2.79 -4.73 -7.87
N GLU A 59 -2.32 -5.39 -6.82
CA GLU A 59 -1.44 -4.76 -5.86
C GLU A 59 -0.13 -5.50 -5.70
N LEU A 60 0.95 -4.73 -5.51
CA LEU A 60 2.29 -5.23 -5.20
C LEU A 60 2.64 -4.74 -3.80
N TYR A 61 3.08 -5.65 -2.96
CA TYR A 61 3.53 -5.37 -1.58
C TYR A 61 5.04 -5.55 -1.49
N VAL A 62 5.72 -4.51 -1.00
CA VAL A 62 7.17 -4.51 -0.85
C VAL A 62 7.51 -4.07 0.57
N ALA A 63 8.17 -4.91 1.35
CA ALA A 63 8.59 -4.54 2.69
C ALA A 63 9.84 -3.67 2.60
N LEU A 64 9.75 -2.45 3.11
CA LEU A 64 10.89 -1.54 3.19
C LEU A 64 11.73 -1.84 4.42
N GLU A 65 11.08 -2.23 5.52
CA GLU A 65 11.74 -2.57 6.79
C GLU A 65 10.90 -3.64 7.48
N GLY A 66 11.57 -4.47 8.26
CA GLY A 66 10.89 -5.51 9.03
C GLY A 66 10.41 -6.65 8.17
N SER A 67 9.55 -7.49 8.73
CA SER A 67 9.06 -8.66 8.05
C SER A 67 7.65 -9.01 8.52
N GLY A 68 6.99 -9.86 7.75
CA GLY A 68 5.66 -10.35 8.07
C GLY A 68 5.16 -11.23 6.94
N ALA A 69 3.90 -11.07 6.60
CA ALA A 69 3.28 -11.90 5.57
C ALA A 69 2.06 -11.21 4.97
N VAL A 70 1.68 -11.69 3.81
CA VAL A 70 0.35 -11.45 3.25
C VAL A 70 -0.42 -12.75 3.45
N LEU A 71 -1.58 -12.67 4.10
CA LEU A 71 -2.43 -13.83 4.36
C LEU A 71 -3.50 -13.85 3.28
N ILE A 72 -3.56 -14.94 2.52
CA ILE A 72 -4.35 -15.03 1.29
C ILE A 72 -5.60 -15.88 1.51
N GLY A 73 -6.76 -15.31 1.17
CA GLY A 73 -8.02 -16.03 1.15
C GLY A 73 -8.56 -16.37 2.52
N GLU A 74 -9.65 -17.12 2.54
CA GLU A 74 -10.31 -17.51 3.79
C GLU A 74 -9.44 -18.44 4.62
N GLU A 75 -8.59 -19.22 3.97
CA GLU A 75 -7.71 -20.18 4.64
C GLU A 75 -6.48 -19.49 5.24
N ARG A 76 -6.31 -18.20 4.97
CA ARG A 76 -5.20 -17.42 5.49
C ARG A 76 -3.85 -18.04 5.13
N GLU A 77 -3.71 -18.44 3.88
CA GLU A 77 -2.42 -18.96 3.40
C GLU A 77 -1.34 -17.91 3.60
N ARG A 78 -0.27 -18.26 4.29
CA ARG A 78 0.76 -17.32 4.67
C ARG A 78 1.83 -17.22 3.58
N VAL A 79 1.95 -16.03 2.98
CA VAL A 79 2.97 -15.76 1.96
C VAL A 79 3.95 -14.76 2.56
N ALA A 80 5.19 -15.17 2.71
CA ALA A 80 6.21 -14.36 3.39
C ALA A 80 6.47 -13.05 2.66
N LEU A 81 6.60 -11.97 3.44
CA LEU A 81 6.91 -10.64 2.94
C LEU A 81 8.03 -10.07 3.81
N ASP A 82 9.16 -9.74 3.20
CA ASP A 82 10.32 -9.17 3.86
C ASP A 82 11.13 -8.40 2.80
N PRO A 83 12.24 -7.73 3.17
CA PRO A 83 12.99 -6.94 2.18
C PRO A 83 13.56 -7.75 1.01
N GLU A 84 13.54 -9.08 1.08
CA GLU A 84 14.03 -9.93 0.00
C GLU A 84 12.92 -10.60 -0.79
N ARG A 85 11.65 -10.42 -0.40
CA ARG A 85 10.50 -11.07 -1.04
C ARG A 85 9.36 -10.11 -1.19
N ALA A 86 8.88 -9.94 -2.42
CA ALA A 86 7.69 -9.15 -2.71
C ALA A 86 6.50 -10.07 -2.99
N VAL A 87 5.29 -9.54 -2.82
CA VAL A 87 4.06 -10.32 -3.04
C VAL A 87 3.12 -9.53 -3.95
N ARG A 88 2.58 -10.20 -4.97
CA ARG A 88 1.53 -9.64 -5.82
C ARG A 88 0.19 -10.28 -5.44
N VAL A 89 -0.87 -9.48 -5.40
CA VAL A 89 -2.22 -9.99 -5.13
C VAL A 89 -3.17 -9.53 -6.22
N ALA A 90 -3.92 -10.48 -6.77
CA ALA A 90 -4.93 -10.19 -7.80
C ALA A 90 -6.11 -9.41 -7.19
N PRO A 91 -6.85 -8.63 -8.02
CA PRO A 91 -7.90 -7.75 -7.50
C PRO A 91 -8.99 -8.46 -6.70
N THR A 92 -9.40 -9.65 -7.13
CA THR A 92 -10.53 -10.35 -6.51
C THR A 92 -10.14 -11.24 -5.33
N THR A 93 -8.87 -11.33 -5.02
CA THR A 93 -8.36 -12.18 -3.95
C THR A 93 -8.38 -11.45 -2.62
N SER A 94 -9.04 -12.01 -1.62
CA SER A 94 -9.04 -11.43 -0.27
C SER A 94 -7.66 -11.58 0.35
N ARG A 95 -7.20 -10.52 1.04
CA ARG A 95 -5.88 -10.53 1.68
C ARG A 95 -5.91 -9.77 3.00
N ILE A 96 -4.98 -10.16 3.86
CA ILE A 96 -4.67 -9.47 5.12
C ILE A 96 -3.17 -9.23 5.13
N LEU A 97 -2.76 -8.04 5.53
CA LEU A 97 -1.35 -7.74 5.76
C LEU A 97 -1.06 -8.00 7.24
N ALA A 98 -0.03 -8.76 7.52
CA ALA A 98 0.32 -9.12 8.90
C ALA A 98 1.79 -8.80 9.16
N SER A 99 2.06 -8.01 10.20
CA SER A 99 3.43 -7.71 10.59
C SER A 99 3.93 -8.73 11.61
N GLY A 100 5.23 -8.96 11.60
CA GLY A 100 5.88 -9.81 12.59
C GLY A 100 6.17 -9.05 13.88
N PRO A 101 6.95 -9.69 14.79
CA PRO A 101 7.19 -9.12 16.13
C PRO A 101 7.99 -7.82 16.14
N GLY A 102 8.68 -7.51 15.05
CA GLY A 102 9.43 -6.25 14.93
C GLY A 102 8.69 -5.14 14.20
N GLY A 103 7.44 -5.38 13.81
CA GLY A 103 6.72 -4.45 12.97
C GLY A 103 7.15 -4.55 11.51
N MET A 104 6.53 -3.74 10.64
CA MET A 104 6.86 -3.79 9.22
C MET A 104 6.44 -2.47 8.56
N ARG A 105 7.30 -1.93 7.71
CA ARG A 105 6.93 -0.85 6.81
C ARG A 105 6.79 -1.41 5.42
N VAL A 106 5.64 -1.17 4.81
CA VAL A 106 5.29 -1.79 3.52
C VAL A 106 4.93 -0.73 2.51
N LEU A 107 5.57 -0.78 1.35
CA LEU A 107 5.17 0.01 0.20
C LEU A 107 4.15 -0.81 -0.59
N ILE A 108 2.97 -0.24 -0.82
CA ILE A 108 1.90 -0.88 -1.56
C ILE A 108 1.68 -0.11 -2.84
N ILE A 109 1.80 -0.79 -3.97
CA ILE A 109 1.62 -0.20 -5.29
C ILE A 109 0.43 -0.87 -5.94
N GLY A 110 -0.50 -0.06 -6.49
CA GLY A 110 -1.71 -0.59 -7.11
C GLY A 110 -2.03 0.07 -8.42
N GLY A 111 -2.61 -0.70 -9.32
CA GLY A 111 -3.08 -0.21 -10.61
C GLY A 111 -4.02 -1.22 -11.26
N VAL A 112 -4.80 -0.76 -12.22
CA VAL A 112 -5.74 -1.61 -12.94
C VAL A 112 -5.07 -2.08 -14.21
N PRO A 113 -4.92 -3.40 -14.42
CA PRO A 113 -4.25 -3.91 -15.62
C PRO A 113 -4.88 -3.37 -16.89
N GLY A 114 -4.05 -2.82 -17.77
CA GLY A 114 -4.48 -2.35 -19.08
C GLY A 114 -5.31 -1.08 -19.10
N GLN A 115 -5.42 -0.37 -17.97
CA GLN A 115 -6.21 0.84 -17.89
C GLN A 115 -5.42 2.00 -17.26
N ALA A 116 -5.84 3.22 -17.57
CA ALA A 116 -5.30 4.39 -16.91
C ALA A 116 -5.68 4.36 -15.42
N TYR A 117 -4.76 4.75 -14.56
CA TYR A 117 -5.00 4.77 -13.13
C TYR A 117 -6.04 5.85 -12.76
N ALA A 118 -7.00 5.47 -11.92
CA ALA A 118 -7.96 6.39 -11.31
C ALA A 118 -7.86 6.23 -9.80
N ALA A 119 -7.43 7.29 -9.11
CA ALA A 119 -7.24 7.24 -7.66
C ALA A 119 -8.60 7.09 -6.97
N PRO A 120 -8.72 6.20 -5.99
CA PRO A 120 -9.92 6.18 -5.15
C PRO A 120 -9.97 7.46 -4.32
N GLU A 121 -11.18 7.85 -3.95
CA GLU A 121 -11.42 9.12 -3.27
C GLU A 121 -10.62 9.25 -1.97
N TRP A 122 -10.53 8.17 -1.21
CA TRP A 122 -9.83 8.19 0.08
C TRP A 122 -8.33 8.46 -0.05
N SER A 123 -7.73 8.20 -1.21
CA SER A 123 -6.29 8.40 -1.42
C SER A 123 -5.98 9.56 -2.35
N SER A 124 -6.95 10.43 -2.60
CA SER A 124 -6.75 11.60 -3.47
C SER A 124 -5.76 12.61 -2.90
N GLY A 125 -5.59 12.62 -1.59
CA GLY A 125 -4.80 13.63 -0.89
C GLY A 125 -5.64 14.79 -0.38
N GLU A 126 -6.81 15.00 -0.94
CA GLU A 126 -7.69 16.08 -0.52
C GLU A 126 -8.37 15.76 0.80
N ALA A 127 -8.94 14.57 0.91
CA ALA A 127 -9.64 14.17 2.12
C ALA A 127 -8.68 13.85 3.27
N ALA A 128 -7.40 13.59 2.96
CA ALA A 128 -6.41 13.21 3.95
C ALA A 128 -5.70 14.40 4.58
N SER A 129 -5.80 15.56 3.99
CA SER A 129 -5.10 16.76 4.45
C SER A 129 -5.84 17.49 5.56
#